data_38ec3898f2bde1e4ec1df9808cc2d9aa
#
_entry.id   38ec3898f2bde1e4ec1df9808cc2d9aa
#
_cell.length_a   1.000
_cell.length_b   1.000
_cell.length_c   1.000
_cell.angle_alpha   90.00
_cell.angle_beta   90.00
_cell.angle_gamma   90.00
#
_symmetry.space_group_name_H-M   'P 1'
#
loop_
_entity.id
_entity.type
_entity.pdbx_description
1 polymer ?
#
loop_
_entity_poly.entity_id
_entity_poly.type
_entity_poly.pdbx_seq_one_letter_code
_entity_poly.pdbx_strand_id
1 'polypeptide(L)'
;MKSEIEKRFRGYIFSRPFMQERVPQHVQNIIIRDYCSKHGIQYLLSATEYAMKNSTLILRQLVQNLSDIDGIVAYSMFQMPENDDERQGVFDSVLSLNKEIHFAVEGLSLYDNETYKHIENIWKLKKTLPHCASLEII
;
A
#
# COMPACT_ATOMS: atom_id res chain seq x y z
N MET A 1 17.09 27.00 2.71
CA MET A 1 16.28 26.60 3.40
C MET A 1 15.23 26.04 2.77
N LYS A 2 14.73 25.18 3.09
CA LYS A 2 13.84 24.66 2.42
C LYS A 2 12.64 25.07 2.87
N SER A 3 11.96 25.46 2.10
CA SER A 3 10.66 25.83 2.42
C SER A 3 9.69 24.78 2.04
N GLU A 4 10.18 23.62 1.70
CA GLU A 4 9.28 22.60 1.31
C GLU A 4 8.47 22.10 2.42
N ILE A 5 7.21 21.84 2.18
CA ILE A 5 6.33 21.22 3.14
C ILE A 5 6.38 19.75 2.93
N GLU A 6 6.69 19.01 3.98
CA GLU A 6 6.70 17.56 3.88
C GLU A 6 5.31 17.04 3.55
N LYS A 7 5.25 16.04 2.70
CA LYS A 7 3.98 15.38 2.42
C LYS A 7 3.54 14.58 3.63
N ARG A 8 2.23 14.56 3.86
CA ARG A 8 1.64 13.91 5.03
C ARG A 8 0.92 12.65 4.59
N PHE A 9 1.34 11.50 5.10
CA PHE A 9 0.77 10.21 4.69
C PHE A 9 0.24 9.46 5.89
N ARG A 10 -0.93 8.83 5.72
CA ARG A 10 -1.45 7.90 6.70
C ARG A 10 -0.91 6.51 6.40
N GLY A 11 -0.57 5.77 7.45
CA GLY A 11 -0.18 4.38 7.28
C GLY A 11 -1.39 3.48 7.08
N TYR A 12 -1.17 2.32 6.48
CA TYR A 12 -2.20 1.31 6.30
C TYR A 12 -1.59 -0.05 6.60
N ILE A 13 -2.14 -0.75 7.56
CA ILE A 13 -1.59 -2.03 7.99
C ILE A 13 -2.70 -3.05 8.14
N PHE A 14 -2.31 -4.32 8.20
CA PHE A 14 -3.24 -5.42 8.37
C PHE A 14 -3.16 -5.99 9.77
N SER A 15 -4.31 -6.43 10.26
CA SER A 15 -4.33 -7.25 11.47
C SER A 15 -4.48 -8.72 11.13
N ARG A 16 -4.57 -9.06 9.85
CA ARG A 16 -4.74 -10.44 9.39
C ARG A 16 -3.54 -10.88 8.57
N PRO A 17 -3.34 -12.20 8.39
CA PRO A 17 -2.26 -12.67 7.53
C PRO A 17 -2.46 -12.26 6.08
N PHE A 18 -1.36 -12.10 5.35
CA PHE A 18 -1.41 -11.93 3.90
C PHE A 18 -0.16 -12.60 3.35
N MET A 19 -0.26 -13.10 2.12
CA MET A 19 0.81 -13.85 1.50
C MET A 19 1.26 -15.01 2.39
N GLN A 20 0.27 -15.62 3.06
CA GLN A 20 0.50 -16.79 3.91
C GLN A 20 1.39 -16.51 5.11
N GLU A 21 1.57 -15.26 5.48
CA GLU A 21 2.37 -14.88 6.63
C GLU A 21 1.62 -13.89 7.49
N ARG A 22 1.87 -13.97 8.78
CA ARG A 22 1.33 -12.98 9.69
C ARG A 22 2.46 -12.09 10.16
N VAL A 23 2.38 -10.82 9.85
CA VAL A 23 3.37 -9.85 10.28
C VAL A 23 2.76 -9.03 11.41
N PRO A 24 3.38 -9.01 12.58
CA PRO A 24 2.82 -8.23 13.70
C PRO A 24 2.63 -6.76 13.33
N GLN A 25 1.58 -6.16 13.87
CA GLN A 25 1.25 -4.80 13.52
C GLN A 25 2.38 -3.83 13.88
N HIS A 26 3.02 -4.03 15.02
CA HIS A 26 4.09 -3.11 15.40
C HIS A 26 5.29 -3.23 14.45
N VAL A 27 5.53 -4.39 13.88
CA VAL A 27 6.58 -4.55 12.88
C VAL A 27 6.20 -3.80 11.61
N GLN A 28 4.96 -3.94 11.16
CA GLN A 28 4.51 -3.19 10.01
C GLN A 28 4.69 -1.69 10.22
N ASN A 29 4.32 -1.20 11.40
CA ASN A 29 4.45 0.22 11.70
C ASN A 29 5.90 0.68 11.76
N ILE A 30 6.79 -0.14 12.28
CA ILE A 30 8.21 0.20 12.32
C ILE A 30 8.75 0.37 10.90
N ILE A 31 8.41 -0.56 10.02
CA ILE A 31 8.87 -0.51 8.63
C ILE A 31 8.30 0.72 7.93
N ILE A 32 7.02 1.01 8.13
CA ILE A 32 6.39 2.17 7.52
C ILE A 32 7.03 3.46 8.01
N ARG A 33 7.28 3.57 9.31
CA ARG A 33 7.88 4.77 9.85
C ARG A 33 9.30 4.97 9.34
N ASP A 34 10.05 3.88 9.25
CA ASP A 34 11.40 3.96 8.71
C ASP A 34 11.37 4.43 7.25
N TYR A 35 10.43 3.90 6.47
CA TYR A 35 10.27 4.32 5.09
C TYR A 35 9.98 5.82 5.01
N CYS A 36 9.04 6.29 5.80
CA CYS A 36 8.68 7.71 5.80
C CYS A 36 9.85 8.58 6.19
N SER A 37 10.61 8.15 7.20
CA SER A 37 11.76 8.91 7.66
C SER A 37 12.81 9.04 6.55
N LYS A 38 13.04 7.96 5.82
CA LYS A 38 14.05 7.96 4.77
C LYS A 38 13.61 8.73 3.53
N HIS A 39 12.33 8.93 3.36
CA HIS A 39 11.81 9.59 2.17
C HIS A 39 11.27 10.99 2.44
N GLY A 40 11.52 11.53 3.63
CA GLY A 40 11.10 12.89 3.94
C GLY A 40 9.60 13.04 4.02
N ILE A 41 8.89 12.00 4.45
CA ILE A 41 7.45 12.00 4.54
C ILE A 41 7.05 12.12 6.00
N GLN A 42 6.09 12.99 6.29
CA GLN A 42 5.56 13.07 7.64
C GLN A 42 4.57 11.93 7.84
N TYR A 43 4.90 11.01 8.75
CA TYR A 43 4.05 9.88 9.04
C TYR A 43 2.92 10.28 9.97
N LEU A 44 1.71 9.96 9.58
CA LEU A 44 0.55 10.09 10.43
C LEU A 44 0.20 8.70 10.93
N LEU A 45 -0.64 8.60 11.93
CA LEU A 45 -0.96 7.31 12.51
C LEU A 45 -1.50 6.35 11.47
N SER A 46 -1.19 5.07 11.63
CA SER A 46 -1.69 4.06 10.71
C SER A 46 -3.13 3.71 11.01
N ALA A 47 -3.87 3.41 9.96
CA ALA A 47 -5.19 2.81 10.06
C ALA A 47 -5.03 1.32 9.86
N THR A 48 -5.76 0.53 10.64
CA THR A 48 -5.64 -0.92 10.62
C THR A 48 -6.89 -1.52 9.98
N GLU A 49 -6.70 -2.34 8.95
CA GLU A 49 -7.83 -2.99 8.30
C GLU A 49 -8.44 -4.03 9.22
N TYR A 50 -9.74 -4.24 9.09
CA TYR A 50 -10.43 -5.26 9.86
C TYR A 50 -9.86 -6.64 9.56
N ALA A 51 -9.93 -7.52 10.56
CA ALA A 51 -9.33 -8.86 10.43
C ALA A 51 -10.10 -9.78 9.49
N MET A 52 -11.32 -9.41 9.13
CA MET A 52 -12.12 -10.24 8.24
C MET A 52 -11.45 -10.41 6.89
N LYS A 53 -11.53 -11.63 6.36
CA LYS A 53 -10.90 -11.92 5.10
C LYS A 53 -11.43 -10.99 4.01
N ASN A 54 -10.51 -10.47 3.21
CA ASN A 54 -10.82 -9.59 2.08
C ASN A 54 -11.47 -8.26 2.47
N SER A 55 -11.39 -7.88 3.75
CA SER A 55 -11.92 -6.58 4.14
C SER A 55 -11.09 -5.46 3.54
N THR A 56 -11.75 -4.46 2.97
CA THR A 56 -11.11 -3.26 2.45
C THR A 56 -11.81 -2.01 2.94
N LEU A 57 -12.60 -2.14 4.00
CA LEU A 57 -13.39 -1.01 4.49
C LEU A 57 -12.55 0.15 4.94
N ILE A 58 -11.47 -0.14 5.67
CA ILE A 58 -10.59 0.92 6.17
C ILE A 58 -9.82 1.56 5.02
N LEU A 59 -9.38 0.75 4.06
CA LEU A 59 -8.70 1.31 2.89
C LEU A 59 -9.62 2.27 2.14
N ARG A 60 -10.88 1.89 1.96
CA ARG A 60 -11.83 2.77 1.29
C ARG A 60 -12.06 4.06 2.06
N GLN A 61 -12.08 3.98 3.39
CA GLN A 61 -12.22 5.18 4.21
C GLN A 61 -11.03 6.09 4.04
N LEU A 62 -9.82 5.53 3.97
CA LEU A 62 -8.63 6.33 3.74
C LEU A 62 -8.71 7.05 2.40
N VAL A 63 -9.16 6.33 1.37
CA VAL A 63 -9.28 6.92 0.04
C VAL A 63 -10.33 8.04 0.03
N GLN A 64 -11.43 7.85 0.75
CA GLN A 64 -12.48 8.86 0.80
C GLN A 64 -12.01 10.12 1.52
N ASN A 65 -11.04 10.01 2.40
CA ASN A 65 -10.55 11.14 3.18
C ASN A 65 -9.20 11.66 2.70
N LEU A 66 -8.82 11.33 1.47
CA LEU A 66 -7.51 11.73 0.97
C LEU A 66 -7.36 13.22 0.76
N SER A 67 -8.46 13.98 0.69
CA SER A 67 -8.35 15.41 0.45
C SER A 67 -7.56 16.12 1.53
N ASP A 68 -7.50 15.54 2.73
CA ASP A 68 -6.83 16.19 3.86
C ASP A 68 -5.36 15.84 3.99
N ILE A 69 -4.89 14.88 3.22
CA ILE A 69 -3.51 14.40 3.31
C ILE A 69 -2.98 14.19 1.90
N ASP A 70 -1.73 13.80 1.80
CA ASP A 70 -1.09 13.66 0.48
C ASP A 70 -1.07 12.23 -0.02
N GLY A 71 -1.29 11.28 0.85
CA GLY A 71 -1.30 9.89 0.39
C GLY A 71 -1.35 8.88 1.52
N ILE A 72 -1.14 7.65 1.11
CA ILE A 72 -1.17 6.49 2.00
C ILE A 72 0.16 5.77 1.88
N VAL A 73 0.70 5.30 3.00
CA VAL A 73 1.85 4.41 2.95
C VAL A 73 1.43 3.08 3.55
N ALA A 74 1.38 2.05 2.71
CA ALA A 74 1.05 0.69 3.13
C ALA A 74 2.33 -0.07 3.43
N TYR A 75 2.24 -1.07 4.29
CA TYR A 75 3.39 -1.92 4.57
C TYR A 75 3.84 -2.64 3.29
N SER A 76 2.91 -3.21 2.53
CA SER A 76 3.24 -3.95 1.32
C SER A 76 2.18 -3.72 0.25
N MET A 77 2.60 -3.73 -1.01
CA MET A 77 1.66 -3.61 -2.12
C MET A 77 0.67 -4.77 -2.14
N PHE A 78 1.02 -5.88 -1.52
CA PHE A 78 0.14 -7.05 -1.51
C PHE A 78 -0.91 -6.97 -0.42
N GLN A 79 -0.99 -5.85 0.28
CA GLN A 79 -2.13 -5.54 1.14
C GLN A 79 -3.24 -4.82 0.39
N MET A 80 -3.00 -4.48 -0.87
CA MET A 80 -4.06 -3.92 -1.71
C MET A 80 -5.05 -5.01 -2.08
N PRO A 81 -6.28 -4.67 -2.51
CA PRO A 81 -7.27 -5.68 -2.84
C PRO A 81 -6.78 -6.65 -3.90
N GLU A 82 -7.06 -7.94 -3.68
CA GLU A 82 -6.66 -8.96 -4.65
C GLU A 82 -7.55 -8.95 -5.87
N ASN A 83 -8.79 -8.55 -5.73
CA ASN A 83 -9.69 -8.42 -6.86
C ASN A 83 -9.21 -7.27 -7.75
N ASP A 84 -9.05 -7.56 -9.03
CA ASP A 84 -8.47 -6.58 -9.95
C ASP A 84 -9.31 -5.32 -10.03
N ASP A 85 -10.63 -5.47 -10.13
CA ASP A 85 -11.51 -4.30 -10.26
C ASP A 85 -11.48 -3.43 -9.02
N GLU A 86 -11.48 -4.05 -7.85
CA GLU A 86 -11.40 -3.31 -6.59
C GLU A 86 -10.08 -2.57 -6.47
N ARG A 87 -9.00 -3.26 -6.77
CA ARG A 87 -7.67 -2.65 -6.65
C ARG A 87 -7.52 -1.50 -7.62
N GLN A 88 -7.95 -1.71 -8.87
CA GLN A 88 -7.83 -0.67 -9.87
C GLN A 88 -8.74 0.51 -9.55
N GLY A 89 -9.90 0.24 -8.95
CA GLY A 89 -10.77 1.32 -8.50
C GLY A 89 -10.09 2.19 -7.45
N VAL A 90 -9.38 1.57 -6.50
CA VAL A 90 -8.62 2.32 -5.49
C VAL A 90 -7.53 3.15 -6.17
N PHE A 91 -6.77 2.54 -7.06
CA PHE A 91 -5.67 3.24 -7.74
C PHE A 91 -6.19 4.40 -8.58
N ASP A 92 -7.28 4.18 -9.30
CA ASP A 92 -7.87 5.24 -10.12
C ASP A 92 -8.32 6.41 -9.25
N SER A 93 -8.93 6.12 -8.12
CA SER A 93 -9.39 7.17 -7.22
C SER A 93 -8.22 8.00 -6.68
N VAL A 94 -7.16 7.32 -6.28
CA VAL A 94 -5.98 8.00 -5.75
C VAL A 94 -5.36 8.91 -6.80
N LEU A 95 -5.19 8.40 -8.00
CA LEU A 95 -4.57 9.17 -9.07
C LEU A 95 -5.45 10.33 -9.51
N SER A 96 -6.77 10.15 -9.52
CA SER A 96 -7.67 11.22 -9.92
C SER A 96 -7.64 12.40 -8.96
N LEU A 97 -7.22 12.15 -7.72
CA LEU A 97 -7.08 13.19 -6.71
C LEU A 97 -5.66 13.76 -6.66
N ASN A 98 -4.77 13.29 -7.53
CA ASN A 98 -3.36 13.65 -7.53
C ASN A 98 -2.68 13.29 -6.21
N LYS A 99 -3.08 12.17 -5.64
CA LYS A 99 -2.46 11.67 -4.42
C LYS A 99 -1.60 10.46 -4.74
N GLU A 100 -0.99 9.87 -3.72
CA GLU A 100 0.00 8.79 -3.90
C GLU A 100 -0.25 7.65 -2.92
N ILE A 101 0.18 6.46 -3.29
CA ILE A 101 0.29 5.35 -2.35
C ILE A 101 1.71 4.83 -2.44
N HIS A 102 2.37 4.72 -1.31
CA HIS A 102 3.72 4.17 -1.24
C HIS A 102 3.67 2.81 -0.56
N PHE A 103 4.53 1.91 -0.98
CA PHE A 103 4.59 0.54 -0.46
C PHE A 103 5.98 0.33 0.15
N ALA A 104 6.02 0.25 1.48
CA ALA A 104 7.29 0.32 2.20
C ALA A 104 8.22 -0.85 1.92
N VAL A 105 7.68 -2.07 1.93
CA VAL A 105 8.53 -3.26 1.75
C VAL A 105 9.13 -3.28 0.36
N GLU A 106 8.34 -3.00 -0.65
CA GLU A 106 8.81 -3.09 -2.04
C GLU A 106 9.55 -1.84 -2.49
N GLY A 107 9.40 -0.75 -1.75
CA GLY A 107 10.04 0.50 -2.16
C GLY A 107 9.45 1.08 -3.42
N LEU A 108 8.19 0.77 -3.70
CA LEU A 108 7.49 1.24 -4.88
C LEU A 108 6.44 2.26 -4.49
N SER A 109 6.03 3.07 -5.45
CA SER A 109 4.98 4.04 -5.18
C SER A 109 4.10 4.20 -6.41
N LEU A 110 2.84 4.50 -6.16
CA LEU A 110 1.84 4.76 -7.19
C LEU A 110 1.59 6.25 -7.23
N TYR A 111 1.91 6.90 -8.34
CA TYR A 111 1.66 8.33 -8.47
C TYR A 111 1.39 8.78 -9.90
N ASP A 112 1.50 7.87 -10.88
CA ASP A 112 1.17 8.20 -12.26
C ASP A 112 0.83 6.91 -13.02
N ASN A 113 0.56 7.07 -14.32
CA ASN A 113 0.16 5.94 -15.13
C ASN A 113 1.26 4.90 -15.32
N GLU A 114 2.51 5.35 -15.36
CA GLU A 114 3.62 4.41 -15.52
C GLU A 114 3.79 3.54 -14.30
N THR A 115 3.75 4.14 -13.11
CA THR A 115 3.87 3.36 -11.90
C THR A 115 2.65 2.46 -11.71
N TYR A 116 1.47 2.91 -12.13
CA TYR A 116 0.27 2.09 -12.10
C TYR A 116 0.48 0.81 -12.93
N LYS A 117 0.95 0.97 -14.16
CA LYS A 117 1.17 -0.19 -15.03
C LYS A 117 2.21 -1.13 -14.43
N HIS A 118 3.26 -0.58 -13.87
CA HIS A 118 4.32 -1.38 -13.29
C HIS A 118 3.79 -2.22 -12.13
N ILE A 119 3.02 -1.60 -11.25
CA ILE A 119 2.46 -2.30 -10.11
C ILE A 119 1.46 -3.36 -10.55
N GLU A 120 0.63 -3.05 -11.55
CA GLU A 120 -0.33 -4.04 -12.07
C GLU A 120 0.38 -5.20 -12.73
N ASN A 121 1.51 -4.97 -13.37
CA ASN A 121 2.29 -6.06 -13.95
C ASN A 121 2.84 -6.99 -12.86
N ILE A 122 3.27 -6.42 -11.73
CA ILE A 122 3.74 -7.25 -10.63
C ILE A 122 2.59 -8.09 -10.07
N TRP A 123 1.40 -7.50 -9.94
CA TRP A 123 0.24 -8.25 -9.49
C TRP A 123 -0.10 -9.38 -10.46
N LYS A 124 0.02 -9.14 -11.76
CA LYS A 124 -0.23 -10.17 -12.74
C LYS A 124 0.74 -11.32 -12.58
N LEU A 125 2.02 -11.00 -12.40
CA LEU A 125 3.03 -12.03 -12.18
C LEU A 125 2.73 -12.82 -10.91
N LYS A 126 2.36 -12.13 -9.85
CA LYS A 126 2.06 -12.83 -8.60
C LYS A 126 0.93 -13.83 -8.79
N LYS A 127 -0.08 -13.49 -9.58
CA LYS A 127 -1.21 -14.38 -9.78
C LYS A 127 -0.86 -15.59 -10.62
N THR A 128 0.16 -15.49 -11.46
CA THR A 128 0.58 -16.62 -12.27
C THR A 128 1.65 -17.46 -11.61
N LEU A 129 2.34 -16.91 -10.60
CA LEU A 129 3.41 -17.60 -9.93
C LEU A 129 3.05 -18.79 -9.06
N PRO A 130 1.82 -18.97 -8.58
CA PRO A 130 1.54 -20.11 -7.70
C PRO A 130 1.99 -21.44 -8.29
N HIS A 131 1.96 -21.57 -9.59
CA HIS A 131 2.40 -22.82 -10.22
C HIS A 131 3.91 -22.91 -10.34
N CYS A 132 4.56 -21.76 -10.49
CA CYS A 132 6.00 -21.73 -10.64
C CYS A 132 6.70 -21.65 -9.30
N ALA A 133 6.11 -20.96 -8.34
CA ALA A 133 6.74 -20.78 -7.05
C ALA A 133 6.97 -22.08 -6.33
N SER A 134 6.03 -23.01 -6.46
CA SER A 134 6.20 -24.30 -5.79
C SER A 134 7.36 -25.09 -6.38
N LEU A 135 7.70 -24.85 -7.63
CA LEU A 135 8.85 -25.50 -8.24
C LEU A 135 10.15 -24.86 -7.80
N GLU A 136 10.14 -23.57 -7.60
CA GLU A 136 11.36 -22.88 -7.21
C GLU A 136 11.75 -23.14 -5.77
N ILE A 137 10.78 -23.37 -4.93
CA ILE A 137 11.06 -23.62 -3.54
C ILE A 137 11.69 -24.97 -3.33
N ILE A 138 11.44 -25.87 -4.24
CA ILE A 138 12.02 -27.18 -4.15
C ILE A 138 13.48 -27.14 -4.53
#